data_1954d2c82b79253c30bdeea9d2112a9b
#
_entry.id   1954d2c82b79253c30bdeea9d2112a9b
#
_cell.length_a   1.000
_cell.length_b   1.000
_cell.length_c   1.000
_cell.angle_alpha   90.00
_cell.angle_beta   90.00
_cell.angle_gamma   90.00
#
_symmetry.space_group_name_H-M   'P 1'
#
loop_
_entity.id
_entity.type
_entity.pdbx_description
1 polymer ?
#
loop_
_entity_poly.entity_id
_entity_poly.type
_entity_poly.pdbx_seq_one_letter_code
_entity_poly.pdbx_strand_id
1 'polypeptide(L)'
;METIFALCSASGKAGVAVIRISGPQAWDATRRLCVTLPEPRKLALRVLRDTSDKRLDEALVVCFEKDKSFTGEDICELHTHGSTAVISAVLTELNQNSDLRSADPGEFTRQALENLSLIHI
;
A
#
# COMPACT_ATOMS: atom_id res chain seq x y z
N MET A 1 -11.15 1.66 12.50
CA MET A 1 -10.94 2.21 11.16
C MET A 1 -10.40 1.12 10.24
N GLU A 2 -10.92 1.07 9.03
CA GLU A 2 -10.52 0.06 8.05
C GLU A 2 -9.19 0.39 7.40
N THR A 3 -8.47 -0.64 6.99
CA THR A 3 -7.27 -0.50 6.17
C THR A 3 -7.65 -0.72 4.71
N ILE A 4 -7.33 0.23 3.86
CA ILE A 4 -7.73 0.24 2.45
C ILE A 4 -6.50 0.23 1.54
N PHE A 5 -6.66 -0.30 0.34
CA PHE A 5 -5.60 -0.31 -0.66
C PHE A 5 -6.14 0.00 -2.05
N ALA A 6 -5.30 0.55 -2.90
CA ALA A 6 -5.64 0.80 -4.29
C ALA A 6 -4.40 1.08 -5.13
N LEU A 7 -4.55 0.91 -6.43
CA LEU A 7 -3.61 1.43 -7.41
C LEU A 7 -3.78 2.94 -7.49
N CYS A 8 -2.71 3.68 -7.23
CA CYS A 8 -2.73 5.16 -7.18
C CYS A 8 -2.09 5.84 -8.37
N SER A 9 -1.36 5.09 -9.20
CA SER A 9 -0.80 5.62 -10.43
C SER A 9 -1.76 5.39 -11.60
N ALA A 10 -1.57 6.15 -12.69
CA ALA A 10 -2.34 5.92 -13.90
C ALA A 10 -2.05 4.51 -14.43
N SER A 11 -3.11 3.78 -14.76
CA SER A 11 -2.98 2.49 -15.44
C SER A 11 -2.47 2.72 -16.86
N GLY A 12 -1.77 1.75 -17.42
CA GLY A 12 -1.32 1.80 -18.79
C GLY A 12 0.18 1.55 -18.94
N LYS A 13 0.80 2.27 -19.87
CA LYS A 13 2.17 1.97 -20.30
C LYS A 13 3.27 2.55 -19.42
N ALA A 14 2.95 2.95 -18.19
CA ALA A 14 3.95 3.46 -17.25
C ALA A 14 4.92 2.33 -16.86
N GLY A 15 6.20 2.67 -16.72
CA GLY A 15 7.20 1.72 -16.26
C GLY A 15 7.04 1.31 -14.80
N VAL A 16 6.36 2.15 -14.01
CA VAL A 16 6.17 1.95 -12.57
C VAL A 16 4.71 2.16 -12.22
N ALA A 17 4.19 1.30 -11.33
CA ALA A 17 2.88 1.45 -10.73
C ALA A 17 3.05 1.67 -9.23
N VAL A 18 2.19 2.49 -8.64
CA VAL A 18 2.17 2.75 -7.21
C VAL A 18 0.90 2.16 -6.60
N ILE A 19 1.05 1.21 -5.69
CA ILE A 19 -0.05 0.65 -4.92
C ILE A 19 0.10 1.16 -3.50
N ARG A 20 -0.95 1.78 -2.97
CA ARG A 20 -0.95 2.34 -1.61
C ARG A 20 -1.84 1.53 -0.70
N ILE A 21 -1.37 1.31 0.52
CA ILE A 21 -2.12 0.67 1.60
C ILE A 21 -2.15 1.66 2.76
N SER A 22 -3.34 2.00 3.24
CA SER A 22 -3.50 3.03 4.30
C SER A 22 -4.46 2.55 5.37
N GLY A 23 -4.02 2.58 6.61
CA GLY A 23 -4.81 2.20 7.77
C GLY A 23 -3.99 1.46 8.81
N PRO A 24 -4.63 1.05 9.92
CA PRO A 24 -3.92 0.41 11.04
C PRO A 24 -3.17 -0.87 10.68
N GLN A 25 -3.61 -1.59 9.64
CA GLN A 25 -3.00 -2.87 9.24
C GLN A 25 -2.04 -2.72 8.05
N ALA A 26 -1.74 -1.49 7.62
CA ALA A 26 -0.94 -1.26 6.41
C ALA A 26 0.46 -1.88 6.52
N TRP A 27 1.14 -1.67 7.63
CA TRP A 27 2.49 -2.20 7.83
C TRP A 27 2.51 -3.71 7.96
N ASP A 28 1.55 -4.29 8.70
CA ASP A 28 1.46 -5.74 8.84
C ASP A 28 1.13 -6.42 7.52
N ALA A 29 0.25 -5.82 6.73
CA ALA A 29 -0.08 -6.34 5.39
C ALA A 29 1.17 -6.34 4.49
N THR A 30 1.97 -5.28 4.56
CA THR A 30 3.19 -5.18 3.77
C THR A 30 4.24 -6.18 4.23
N ARG A 31 4.35 -6.43 5.56
CA ARG A 31 5.25 -7.49 6.08
C ARG A 31 4.91 -8.87 5.53
N ARG A 32 3.63 -9.15 5.31
CA ARG A 32 3.23 -10.44 4.71
C ARG A 32 3.72 -10.59 3.28
N LEU A 33 3.97 -9.49 2.57
CA LEU A 33 4.47 -9.51 1.20
C LEU A 33 5.99 -9.53 1.13
N CYS A 34 6.68 -8.77 1.98
CA CYS A 34 8.12 -8.54 1.81
C CYS A 34 8.98 -8.98 3.01
N VAL A 35 8.39 -9.56 4.03
CA VAL A 35 9.03 -10.09 5.24
C VAL A 35 9.61 -8.99 6.13
N THR A 36 10.48 -8.13 5.60
CA THR A 36 11.16 -7.09 6.37
C THR A 36 10.80 -5.72 5.80
N LEU A 37 10.21 -4.86 6.65
CA LEU A 37 9.91 -3.49 6.25
C LEU A 37 11.18 -2.64 6.23
N PRO A 38 11.28 -1.68 5.28
CA PRO A 38 12.33 -0.67 5.36
C PRO A 38 12.10 0.28 6.53
N GLU A 39 13.13 1.03 6.90
CA GLU A 39 12.96 2.11 7.86
C GLU A 39 11.92 3.12 7.36
N PRO A 40 11.10 3.69 8.27
CA PRO A 40 10.06 4.64 7.85
C PRO A 40 10.63 5.78 7.00
N ARG A 41 9.90 6.14 5.96
CA ARG A 41 10.18 7.24 5.02
C ARG A 41 11.42 7.02 4.17
N LYS A 42 11.91 5.77 4.10
CA LYS A 42 13.02 5.40 3.22
C LYS A 42 12.56 4.37 2.21
N LEU A 43 12.84 4.62 0.94
CA LEU A 43 12.61 3.64 -0.12
C LEU A 43 13.65 2.54 -0.05
N ALA A 44 13.22 1.29 -0.13
CA ALA A 44 14.13 0.16 -0.19
C ALA A 44 13.57 -0.91 -1.12
N LEU A 45 14.48 -1.59 -1.81
CA LEU A 45 14.12 -2.66 -2.73
C LEU A 45 13.76 -3.91 -1.94
N ARG A 46 12.61 -4.53 -2.27
CA ARG A 46 12.11 -5.74 -1.62
C ARG A 46 11.51 -6.68 -2.63
N VAL A 47 11.69 -7.98 -2.41
CA VAL A 47 11.00 -9.00 -3.19
C VAL A 47 9.63 -9.21 -2.56
N LEU A 48 8.58 -9.05 -3.37
CA LEU A 48 7.20 -9.30 -2.94
C LEU A 48 6.83 -10.73 -3.28
N ARG A 49 6.25 -11.45 -2.31
CA ARG A 49 5.82 -12.84 -2.46
C ARG A 49 4.39 -13.01 -1.98
N ASP A 50 3.69 -13.97 -2.56
CA ASP A 50 2.35 -14.35 -2.09
C ASP A 50 2.44 -15.34 -0.91
N THR A 51 1.28 -15.75 -0.40
CA THR A 51 1.21 -16.68 0.73
C THR A 51 1.76 -18.07 0.39
N SER A 52 1.89 -18.41 -0.89
CA SER A 52 2.50 -19.65 -1.35
C SER A 52 4.00 -19.50 -1.61
N ASP A 53 4.58 -18.36 -1.18
CA ASP A 53 5.98 -18.02 -1.38
C ASP A 53 6.39 -17.83 -2.85
N LYS A 54 5.41 -17.63 -3.72
CA LYS A 54 5.66 -17.33 -5.12
C LYS A 54 6.04 -15.86 -5.27
N ARG A 55 7.13 -15.61 -6.00
CA ARG A 55 7.57 -14.25 -6.29
C ARG A 55 6.55 -13.52 -7.17
N LEU A 56 6.11 -12.35 -6.71
CA LEU A 56 5.21 -11.48 -7.46
C LEU A 56 5.98 -10.42 -8.25
N ASP A 57 6.95 -9.76 -7.60
CA ASP A 57 7.76 -8.71 -8.20
C ASP A 57 8.91 -8.35 -7.27
N GLU A 58 9.86 -7.59 -7.77
CA GLU A 58 10.83 -6.88 -6.96
C GLU A 58 10.47 -5.40 -7.04
N ALA A 59 10.13 -4.80 -5.91
CA ALA A 59 9.52 -3.48 -5.84
C ALA A 59 10.26 -2.57 -4.86
N LEU A 60 10.15 -1.26 -5.08
CA LEU A 60 10.56 -0.29 -4.06
C LEU A 60 9.41 -0.14 -3.07
N VAL A 61 9.72 -0.26 -1.78
CA VAL A 61 8.73 -0.17 -0.70
C VAL A 61 9.09 1.01 0.18
N VAL A 62 8.10 1.81 0.55
CA VAL A 62 8.26 2.89 1.53
C VAL A 62 7.08 2.87 2.48
N CYS A 63 7.36 3.07 3.77
CA CYS A 63 6.35 3.12 4.81
C CYS A 63 6.38 4.47 5.50
N PHE A 64 5.19 4.99 5.83
CA PHE A 64 5.03 6.24 6.56
C PHE A 64 4.23 5.96 7.82
N GLU A 65 4.70 6.47 8.95
CA GLU A 65 3.94 6.44 10.20
C GLU A 65 2.78 7.43 10.12
N LYS A 66 1.71 7.18 10.85
CA LYS A 66 0.44 7.91 10.76
C LYS A 66 0.57 9.43 10.90
N ASP A 67 1.47 9.90 11.76
CA ASP A 67 1.66 11.33 11.99
C ASP A 67 2.54 12.01 10.93
N LYS A 68 3.08 11.24 10.00
CA LYS A 68 3.93 11.72 8.89
C LYS A 68 3.35 11.36 7.52
N SER A 69 2.10 10.93 7.46
CA SER A 69 1.51 10.41 6.23
C SER A 69 0.45 11.35 5.65
N PHE A 70 0.15 11.17 4.36
CA PHE A 70 -0.89 11.92 3.67
C PHE A 70 -2.27 11.70 4.27
N THR A 71 -2.61 10.46 4.59
CA THR A 71 -3.96 10.13 5.07
C THR A 71 -4.14 10.32 6.57
N GLY A 72 -3.07 10.54 7.32
CA GLY A 72 -3.10 10.52 8.78
C GLY A 72 -3.13 9.11 9.38
N GLU A 73 -3.03 8.08 8.54
CA GLU A 73 -2.94 6.67 8.96
C GLU A 73 -1.55 6.14 8.64
N ASP A 74 -1.20 4.96 9.18
CA ASP A 74 -0.01 4.26 8.72
C ASP A 74 -0.19 3.93 7.24
N ILE A 75 0.83 4.20 6.44
CA ILE A 75 0.81 3.98 4.99
C ILE A 75 2.00 3.13 4.57
N CYS A 76 1.78 2.25 3.61
CA CYS A 76 2.85 1.67 2.80
C CYS A 76 2.55 1.93 1.33
N GLU A 77 3.59 2.22 0.56
CA GLU A 77 3.51 2.29 -0.90
C GLU A 77 4.43 1.25 -1.51
N LEU A 78 3.89 0.53 -2.47
CA LEU A 78 4.61 -0.48 -3.24
C LEU A 78 4.78 0.07 -4.65
N HIS A 79 6.02 0.38 -5.03
CA HIS A 79 6.35 0.88 -6.36
C HIS A 79 6.83 -0.31 -7.19
N THR A 80 5.88 -0.93 -7.90
CA THR A 80 6.10 -2.16 -8.67
C THR A 80 6.41 -1.87 -10.12
N HIS A 81 6.79 -2.89 -10.87
CA HIS A 81 6.78 -2.79 -12.33
C HIS A 81 5.36 -2.53 -12.82
N GLY A 82 5.24 -1.71 -13.86
CA GLY A 82 3.94 -1.24 -14.35
C GLY A 82 3.19 -2.20 -15.24
N SER A 83 3.59 -3.48 -15.31
CA SER A 83 2.88 -4.45 -16.15
C SER A 83 1.52 -4.81 -15.52
N THR A 84 0.54 -5.04 -16.38
CA THR A 84 -0.81 -5.43 -15.96
C THR A 84 -0.78 -6.71 -15.11
N ALA A 85 0.06 -7.68 -15.49
CA ALA A 85 0.17 -8.95 -14.78
C ALA A 85 0.68 -8.76 -13.35
N VAL A 86 1.71 -7.94 -13.15
CA VAL A 86 2.27 -7.67 -11.82
C VAL A 86 1.26 -6.93 -10.96
N ILE A 87 0.66 -5.88 -11.49
CA ILE A 87 -0.36 -5.09 -10.77
C ILE A 87 -1.50 -5.98 -10.32
N SER A 88 -2.04 -6.78 -11.24
CA SER A 88 -3.14 -7.70 -10.94
C SER A 88 -2.76 -8.72 -9.87
N ALA A 89 -1.55 -9.29 -9.95
CA ALA A 89 -1.10 -10.28 -8.97
C ALA A 89 -0.98 -9.68 -7.57
N VAL A 90 -0.42 -8.48 -7.45
CA VAL A 90 -0.28 -7.82 -6.15
C VAL A 90 -1.64 -7.42 -5.57
N LEU A 91 -2.52 -6.84 -6.40
CA LEU A 91 -3.86 -6.45 -5.94
C LEU A 91 -4.67 -7.67 -5.52
N THR A 92 -4.56 -8.79 -6.25
CA THR A 92 -5.24 -10.03 -5.90
C THR A 92 -4.77 -10.55 -4.54
N GLU A 93 -3.46 -10.53 -4.30
CA GLU A 93 -2.90 -10.96 -3.01
C GLU A 93 -3.39 -10.07 -1.86
N LEU A 94 -3.40 -8.76 -2.05
CA LEU A 94 -3.92 -7.84 -1.05
C LEU A 94 -5.41 -8.08 -0.79
N ASN A 95 -6.18 -8.36 -1.83
CA ASN A 95 -7.62 -8.60 -1.70
C ASN A 95 -7.95 -9.90 -0.94
N GLN A 96 -7.02 -10.83 -0.88
CA GLN A 96 -7.19 -12.07 -0.11
C GLN A 96 -6.95 -11.86 1.39
N ASN A 97 -6.36 -10.74 1.79
CA ASN A 97 -6.15 -10.40 3.18
C ASN A 97 -7.43 -9.82 3.77
N SER A 98 -8.05 -10.54 4.72
CA SER A 98 -9.33 -10.15 5.30
C SER A 98 -9.25 -8.86 6.15
N ASP A 99 -8.04 -8.43 6.51
CA ASP A 99 -7.84 -7.18 7.24
C ASP A 99 -7.88 -5.95 6.33
N LEU A 100 -7.91 -6.16 5.02
CA LEU A 100 -7.84 -5.10 4.02
C LEU A 100 -9.12 -5.05 3.19
N ARG A 101 -9.39 -3.88 2.65
CA ARG A 101 -10.49 -3.65 1.72
C ARG A 101 -10.00 -2.78 0.56
N SER A 102 -10.46 -3.07 -0.64
CA SER A 102 -10.21 -2.20 -1.79
C SER A 102 -10.84 -0.82 -1.53
N ALA A 103 -10.10 0.24 -1.81
CA ALA A 103 -10.57 1.60 -1.57
C ALA A 103 -11.64 2.01 -2.57
N ASP A 104 -12.63 2.78 -2.11
CA ASP A 104 -13.56 3.47 -2.98
C ASP A 104 -12.91 4.72 -3.58
N PRO A 105 -13.43 5.26 -4.70
CA PRO A 105 -12.91 6.50 -5.26
C PRO A 105 -12.88 7.62 -4.21
N GLY A 106 -11.73 8.28 -4.10
CA GLY A 106 -11.55 9.39 -3.16
C GLY A 106 -11.39 9.00 -1.70
N GLU A 107 -11.29 7.73 -1.39
CA GLU A 107 -11.28 7.28 0.01
C GLU A 107 -10.00 7.65 0.76
N PHE A 108 -8.84 7.67 0.11
CA PHE A 108 -7.62 8.15 0.76
C PHE A 108 -7.75 9.62 1.16
N THR A 109 -8.32 10.43 0.30
CA THR A 109 -8.59 11.85 0.60
C THR A 109 -9.58 11.98 1.75
N ARG A 110 -10.60 11.13 1.79
CA ARG A 110 -11.56 11.11 2.89
C ARG A 110 -10.89 10.78 4.23
N GLN A 111 -10.01 9.77 4.25
CA GLN A 111 -9.23 9.46 5.45
C GLN A 111 -8.43 10.67 5.92
N ALA A 112 -7.76 11.36 4.99
CA ALA A 112 -6.97 12.54 5.30
C ALA A 112 -7.83 13.64 5.94
N LEU A 113 -9.01 13.90 5.37
CA LEU A 113 -9.93 14.91 5.87
C LEU A 113 -10.49 14.55 7.24
N GLU A 114 -10.88 13.29 7.45
CA GLU A 114 -11.39 12.83 8.74
C GLU A 114 -10.34 12.95 9.83
N ASN A 115 -9.10 12.55 9.55
CA ASN A 115 -8.01 12.67 10.52
C ASN A 115 -7.62 14.12 10.79
N LEU A 116 -7.68 14.97 9.80
CA LEU A 116 -7.44 16.40 9.97
C LEU A 116 -8.50 17.03 10.89
N SER A 117 -9.75 16.64 10.72
CA SER A 117 -10.85 17.12 11.60
C SER A 117 -10.61 16.73 13.04
N LEU A 118 -10.11 15.54 13.32
CA LEU A 118 -9.80 15.10 14.68
C LEU A 118 -8.70 15.94 15.32
N ILE A 119 -7.72 16.38 14.55
CA ILE A 119 -6.62 17.21 15.05
C ILE A 119 -7.12 18.58 15.48
N HIS A 120 -8.16 19.11 14.84
CA HIS A 120 -8.69 20.45 15.09
C HIS A 120 -9.82 20.49 16.14
N ILE A 121 -10.17 19.36 16.72
CA ILE A 121 -11.12 19.30 17.83
C ILE A 121 -10.35 19.48 19.12
#